data_068f92ee8f4b783fda1b360dc27ee4da
#
_entry.id   068f92ee8f4b783fda1b360dc27ee4da
#
_cell.length_a   1.000
_cell.length_b   1.000
_cell.length_c   1.000
_cell.angle_alpha   90.00
_cell.angle_beta   90.00
_cell.angle_gamma   90.00
#
_symmetry.space_group_name_H-M   'P 1'
#
loop_
_entity.id
_entity.type
_entity.pdbx_description
1 polymer ?
#
loop_
_entity_poly.entity_id
_entity_poly.type
_entity_poly.pdbx_seq_one_letter_code
_entity_poly.pdbx_strand_id
1 'polypeptide(L)'
;MTRVIGLLSFWDESPTWLAATLASMARVCDHAVVLDGRYALYPDQRLQSGSHEHYAVIDAARASGMGITLHTAPHTYTDEMSKRTKLFQLGLCEAETHTDWFFILDGDEVLVECPPKQQVVDALDAYREDGVGVVSATLWEKADPHQSELRTETNMKLATDWRYECSTPRFWLSHANMRVVGYHYNYVGEDELGTTVELWGHDSACVNRAKWASECGSVIIENRNRLRGIQRDKDRQQYYADRDACEMETVKPLEEYDA
;
A
#
# COMPACT_ATOMS: atom_id res chain seq x y z
N MET A 1 1.26 13.11 20.03
CA MET A 1 2.46 12.31 19.67
C MET A 1 2.10 11.60 18.39
N THR A 2 2.83 11.83 17.33
CA THR A 2 2.60 11.22 16.02
C THR A 2 2.68 9.71 16.11
N ARG A 3 1.69 9.02 15.55
CA ARG A 3 1.63 7.56 15.43
C ARG A 3 1.81 7.15 13.97
N VAL A 4 2.31 5.94 13.78
CA VAL A 4 2.32 5.30 12.47
C VAL A 4 1.34 4.14 12.49
N ILE A 5 0.30 4.23 11.66
CA ILE A 5 -0.75 3.22 11.54
C ILE A 5 -0.50 2.42 10.27
N GLY A 6 -0.32 1.12 10.42
CA GLY A 6 -0.15 0.21 9.30
C GLY A 6 -1.48 -0.03 8.57
N LEU A 7 -1.47 0.06 7.26
CA LEU A 7 -2.61 -0.31 6.42
C LEU A 7 -2.25 -1.52 5.57
N LEU A 8 -2.99 -2.61 5.75
CA LEU A 8 -2.78 -3.86 5.03
C LEU A 8 -4.08 -4.31 4.37
N SER A 9 -4.05 -4.56 3.07
CA SER A 9 -5.16 -5.25 2.41
C SER A 9 -4.70 -6.60 1.86
N PHE A 10 -5.53 -7.63 2.01
CA PHE A 10 -5.26 -8.94 1.46
C PHE A 10 -6.55 -9.65 1.04
N TRP A 11 -6.40 -10.72 0.30
CA TRP A 11 -7.40 -11.72 0.04
C TRP A 11 -6.72 -12.99 -0.43
N ASP A 12 -7.05 -14.12 0.21
CA ASP A 12 -6.51 -15.45 -0.11
C ASP A 12 -4.97 -15.48 -0.21
N GLU A 13 -4.30 -14.84 0.75
CA GLU A 13 -2.85 -14.75 0.80
C GLU A 13 -2.27 -15.85 1.69
N SER A 14 -1.01 -16.22 1.48
CA SER A 14 -0.32 -17.18 2.34
C SER A 14 -0.33 -16.72 3.80
N PRO A 15 -0.83 -17.54 4.76
CA PRO A 15 -0.77 -17.21 6.18
C PRO A 15 0.65 -16.89 6.67
N THR A 16 1.66 -17.60 6.14
CA THR A 16 3.07 -17.36 6.47
C THR A 16 3.53 -15.98 5.98
N TRP A 17 3.09 -15.58 4.80
CA TRP A 17 3.44 -14.26 4.26
C TRP A 17 2.75 -13.15 5.04
N LEU A 18 1.46 -13.29 5.32
CA LEU A 18 0.72 -12.34 6.14
C LEU A 18 1.35 -12.16 7.51
N ALA A 19 1.72 -13.25 8.18
CA ALA A 19 2.40 -13.19 9.47
C ALA A 19 3.73 -12.42 9.37
N ALA A 20 4.54 -12.67 8.33
CA ALA A 20 5.80 -11.98 8.11
C ALA A 20 5.60 -10.49 7.79
N THR A 21 4.58 -10.16 7.00
CA THR A 21 4.21 -8.76 6.69
C THR A 21 3.86 -8.02 7.97
N LEU A 22 2.92 -8.55 8.78
CA LEU A 22 2.49 -7.92 10.05
C LEU A 22 3.67 -7.79 11.03
N ALA A 23 4.46 -8.83 11.22
CA ALA A 23 5.63 -8.78 12.10
C ALA A 23 6.64 -7.71 11.65
N SER A 24 6.80 -7.51 10.34
CA SER A 24 7.67 -6.47 9.80
C SER A 24 7.09 -5.06 9.98
N MET A 25 5.77 -4.90 9.81
CA MET A 25 5.08 -3.62 10.05
C MET A 25 5.23 -3.15 11.50
N ALA A 26 5.24 -4.05 12.47
CA ALA A 26 5.41 -3.74 13.89
C ALA A 26 6.74 -3.03 14.22
N ARG A 27 7.71 -3.06 13.30
CA ARG A 27 8.98 -2.33 13.46
C ARG A 27 8.81 -0.81 13.34
N VAL A 28 7.72 -0.35 12.70
CA VAL A 28 7.44 1.08 12.49
C VAL A 28 6.04 1.49 12.96
N CYS A 29 5.07 0.57 12.99
CA CYS A 29 3.69 0.88 13.32
C CYS A 29 3.37 0.66 14.79
N ASP A 30 2.39 1.41 15.31
CA ASP A 30 1.79 1.26 16.63
C ASP A 30 0.56 0.37 16.57
N HIS A 31 -0.16 0.45 15.48
CA HIS A 31 -1.42 -0.23 15.22
C HIS A 31 -1.50 -0.63 13.75
N ALA A 32 -2.16 -1.73 13.44
CA ALA A 32 -2.46 -2.13 12.06
C ALA A 32 -3.97 -2.18 11.84
N VAL A 33 -4.42 -1.56 10.77
CA VAL A 33 -5.76 -1.71 10.21
C VAL A 33 -5.66 -2.63 9.01
N VAL A 34 -6.35 -3.75 9.09
CA VAL A 34 -6.26 -4.83 8.12
C VAL A 34 -7.61 -5.06 7.48
N LEU A 35 -7.65 -5.13 6.15
CA LEU A 35 -8.87 -5.34 5.37
C LEU A 35 -8.75 -6.59 4.51
N ASP A 36 -9.53 -7.62 4.86
CA ASP A 36 -9.71 -8.81 4.04
C ASP A 36 -10.94 -8.68 3.14
N GLY A 37 -10.78 -8.91 1.85
CA GLY A 37 -11.87 -8.86 0.91
C GLY A 37 -11.43 -9.02 -0.54
N ARG A 38 -12.30 -9.58 -1.35
CA ARG A 38 -12.08 -9.91 -2.76
C ARG A 38 -12.40 -8.75 -3.69
N TYR A 39 -11.74 -8.71 -4.84
CA TYR A 39 -12.17 -7.89 -5.99
C TYR A 39 -13.18 -8.63 -6.88
N ALA A 40 -14.05 -7.90 -7.55
CA ALA A 40 -15.15 -8.46 -8.35
C ALA A 40 -14.70 -9.41 -9.45
N LEU A 41 -13.61 -9.10 -10.12
CA LEU A 41 -13.11 -9.87 -11.27
C LEU A 41 -12.26 -11.09 -10.90
N TYR A 42 -12.03 -11.34 -9.60
CA TYR A 42 -11.29 -12.54 -9.19
C TYR A 42 -12.14 -13.80 -9.36
N PRO A 43 -11.57 -14.90 -9.86
CA PRO A 43 -12.33 -16.08 -10.28
C PRO A 43 -12.97 -16.87 -9.12
N ASP A 44 -12.41 -16.79 -7.92
CA ASP A 44 -12.98 -17.44 -6.72
C ASP A 44 -14.19 -16.64 -6.20
N GLN A 45 -15.19 -17.33 -5.68
CA GLN A 45 -16.44 -16.71 -5.19
C GLN A 45 -16.44 -16.42 -3.68
N ARG A 46 -15.42 -16.81 -2.94
CA ARG A 46 -15.32 -16.49 -1.52
C ARG A 46 -15.18 -14.97 -1.32
N LEU A 47 -15.98 -14.39 -0.44
CA LEU A 47 -15.91 -12.96 -0.12
C LEU A 47 -14.70 -12.63 0.75
N GLN A 48 -14.27 -13.56 1.57
CA GLN A 48 -13.23 -13.41 2.59
C GLN A 48 -12.26 -14.56 2.50
N SER A 49 -11.06 -14.35 3.00
CA SER A 49 -10.06 -15.38 3.21
C SER A 49 -10.51 -16.40 4.27
N GLY A 50 -9.76 -17.46 4.45
CA GLY A 50 -10.04 -18.47 5.46
C GLY A 50 -9.64 -18.02 6.88
N SER A 51 -10.05 -18.79 7.87
CA SER A 51 -9.71 -18.53 9.28
C SER A 51 -8.20 -18.61 9.55
N HIS A 52 -7.45 -19.37 8.78
CA HIS A 52 -6.00 -19.50 8.93
C HIS A 52 -5.28 -18.19 8.65
N GLU A 53 -5.71 -17.46 7.64
CA GLU A 53 -5.18 -16.14 7.29
C GLU A 53 -5.51 -15.12 8.39
N HIS A 54 -6.76 -15.13 8.90
CA HIS A 54 -7.17 -14.25 9.98
C HIS A 54 -6.38 -14.51 11.27
N TYR A 55 -6.19 -15.78 11.65
CA TYR A 55 -5.37 -16.12 12.81
C TYR A 55 -3.91 -15.72 12.62
N ALA A 56 -3.33 -15.95 11.44
CA ALA A 56 -1.96 -15.55 11.15
C ALA A 56 -1.73 -14.03 11.35
N VAL A 57 -2.68 -13.22 10.89
CA VAL A 57 -2.67 -11.75 11.06
C VAL A 57 -2.76 -11.36 12.54
N ILE A 58 -3.73 -11.90 13.27
CA ILE A 58 -3.98 -11.56 14.68
C ILE A 58 -2.81 -12.02 15.55
N ASP A 59 -2.34 -13.24 15.35
CA ASP A 59 -1.26 -13.80 16.18
C ASP A 59 0.08 -13.11 15.92
N ALA A 60 0.37 -12.73 14.67
CA ALA A 60 1.58 -11.98 14.35
C ALA A 60 1.58 -10.58 15.00
N ALA A 61 0.46 -9.86 14.95
CA ALA A 61 0.30 -8.56 15.60
C ALA A 61 0.47 -8.69 17.12
N ARG A 62 -0.20 -9.67 17.72
CA ARG A 62 -0.12 -9.95 19.17
C ARG A 62 1.32 -10.29 19.59
N ALA A 63 1.99 -11.17 18.85
CA ALA A 63 3.37 -11.57 19.14
C ALA A 63 4.35 -10.41 19.04
N SER A 64 4.07 -9.42 18.19
CA SER A 64 4.88 -8.22 18.01
C SER A 64 4.50 -7.07 18.96
N GLY A 65 3.47 -7.23 19.78
CA GLY A 65 2.96 -6.18 20.67
C GLY A 65 2.28 -5.01 19.94
N MET A 66 1.97 -5.16 18.65
CA MET A 66 1.26 -4.16 17.86
C MET A 66 -0.26 -4.31 18.03
N GLY A 67 -0.99 -3.19 18.15
CA GLY A 67 -2.45 -3.20 18.10
C GLY A 67 -2.95 -3.62 16.70
N ILE A 68 -4.14 -4.19 16.64
CA ILE A 68 -4.73 -4.60 15.36
C ILE A 68 -6.24 -4.44 15.36
N THR A 69 -6.76 -3.93 14.23
CA THR A 69 -8.19 -3.96 13.89
C THR A 69 -8.33 -4.69 12.55
N LEU A 70 -8.96 -5.86 12.57
CA LEU A 70 -9.21 -6.67 11.37
C LEU A 70 -10.66 -6.46 10.91
N HIS A 71 -10.81 -6.02 9.68
CA HIS A 71 -12.09 -5.89 9.00
C HIS A 71 -12.23 -6.95 7.90
N THR A 72 -13.40 -7.52 7.81
CA THR A 72 -13.78 -8.42 6.72
C THR A 72 -14.80 -7.74 5.83
N ALA A 73 -14.63 -7.85 4.52
CA ALA A 73 -15.55 -7.23 3.57
C ALA A 73 -16.94 -7.89 3.61
N PRO A 74 -18.02 -7.13 3.75
CA PRO A 74 -19.37 -7.67 3.68
C PRO A 74 -19.82 -7.97 2.24
N HIS A 75 -19.09 -7.50 1.25
CA HIS A 75 -19.35 -7.65 -0.18
C HIS A 75 -18.04 -7.66 -0.95
N THR A 76 -18.11 -8.03 -2.21
CA THR A 76 -16.98 -7.94 -3.15
C THR A 76 -16.73 -6.48 -3.52
N TYR A 77 -15.48 -6.04 -3.49
CA TYR A 77 -15.08 -4.72 -3.99
C TYR A 77 -15.12 -4.69 -5.51
N THR A 78 -15.53 -3.57 -6.08
CA THR A 78 -15.59 -3.39 -7.54
C THR A 78 -14.20 -3.59 -8.16
N ASP A 79 -13.20 -2.99 -7.52
CA ASP A 79 -11.81 -2.97 -7.98
C ASP A 79 -10.85 -2.74 -6.81
N GLU A 80 -9.58 -2.66 -7.11
CA GLU A 80 -8.52 -2.37 -6.13
C GLU A 80 -8.65 -0.96 -5.54
N MET A 81 -9.06 0.04 -6.34
CA MET A 81 -9.20 1.42 -5.89
C MET A 81 -10.30 1.56 -4.84
N SER A 82 -11.45 0.93 -5.05
CA SER A 82 -12.55 0.92 -4.08
C SER A 82 -12.15 0.25 -2.77
N LYS A 83 -11.37 -0.83 -2.82
CA LYS A 83 -10.84 -1.51 -1.64
C LYS A 83 -9.79 -0.66 -0.91
N ARG A 84 -8.85 -0.04 -1.63
CA ARG A 84 -7.85 0.86 -1.05
C ARG A 84 -8.50 2.10 -0.42
N THR A 85 -9.50 2.68 -1.09
CA THR A 85 -10.31 3.78 -0.53
C THR A 85 -10.97 3.36 0.79
N LYS A 86 -11.58 2.16 0.81
CA LYS A 86 -12.17 1.65 2.05
C LYS A 86 -11.13 1.44 3.15
N LEU A 87 -9.94 0.95 2.81
CA LEU A 87 -8.85 0.77 3.77
C LEU A 87 -8.41 2.10 4.39
N PHE A 88 -8.28 3.19 3.59
CA PHE A 88 -8.03 4.52 4.13
C PHE A 88 -9.14 5.01 5.06
N GLN A 89 -10.40 4.84 4.67
CA GLN A 89 -11.55 5.21 5.52
C GLN A 89 -11.53 4.49 6.87
N LEU A 90 -11.16 3.20 6.87
CA LEU A 90 -11.01 2.43 8.10
C LEU A 90 -9.80 2.91 8.92
N GLY A 91 -8.69 3.22 8.26
CA GLY A 91 -7.51 3.80 8.91
C GLY A 91 -7.82 5.15 9.58
N LEU A 92 -8.63 5.99 8.94
CA LEU A 92 -9.05 7.28 9.50
C LEU A 92 -9.92 7.16 10.76
N CYS A 93 -10.56 6.01 11.00
CA CYS A 93 -11.24 5.76 12.26
C CYS A 93 -10.29 5.57 13.46
N GLU A 94 -9.02 5.23 13.17
CA GLU A 94 -7.97 4.99 14.16
C GLU A 94 -6.95 6.14 14.23
N ALA A 95 -6.93 7.02 13.23
CA ALA A 95 -5.95 8.07 13.08
C ALA A 95 -6.45 9.42 13.60
N GLU A 96 -5.52 10.23 14.13
CA GLU A 96 -5.69 11.67 14.29
C GLU A 96 -5.28 12.36 12.97
N THR A 97 -6.28 12.89 12.27
CA THR A 97 -6.13 13.51 10.94
C THR A 97 -5.12 14.66 10.99
N HIS A 98 -4.29 14.78 9.95
CA HIS A 98 -3.18 15.74 9.81
C HIS A 98 -2.06 15.62 10.86
N THR A 99 -2.08 14.54 11.67
CA THR A 99 -1.06 14.28 12.70
C THR A 99 -0.42 12.91 12.51
N ASP A 100 -1.25 11.87 12.38
CA ASP A 100 -0.77 10.50 12.24
C ASP A 100 -0.40 10.16 10.79
N TRP A 101 0.45 9.17 10.63
CA TRP A 101 0.87 8.68 9.32
C TRP A 101 0.36 7.26 9.06
N PHE A 102 -0.02 7.00 7.84
CA PHE A 102 -0.27 5.65 7.35
C PHE A 102 0.99 5.06 6.73
N PHE A 103 1.28 3.80 7.05
CA PHE A 103 2.29 3.00 6.38
C PHE A 103 1.62 1.83 5.67
N ILE A 104 1.77 1.75 4.34
CA ILE A 104 1.05 0.79 3.52
C ILE A 104 1.98 -0.34 3.08
N LEU A 105 1.56 -1.58 3.35
CA LEU A 105 2.12 -2.80 2.77
C LEU A 105 1.02 -3.66 2.16
N ASP A 106 1.33 -4.32 1.07
CA ASP A 106 0.50 -5.38 0.51
C ASP A 106 0.81 -6.72 1.20
N GLY A 107 -0.12 -7.69 1.15
CA GLY A 107 0.00 -8.96 1.87
C GLY A 107 1.21 -9.83 1.50
N ASP A 108 1.85 -9.53 0.38
CA ASP A 108 3.04 -10.17 -0.15
C ASP A 108 4.33 -9.33 0.01
N GLU A 109 4.27 -8.26 0.80
CA GLU A 109 5.40 -7.37 1.03
C GLU A 109 5.94 -7.49 2.47
N VAL A 110 7.23 -7.31 2.62
CA VAL A 110 7.91 -7.33 3.92
C VAL A 110 8.89 -6.18 4.02
N LEU A 111 8.83 -5.45 5.13
CA LEU A 111 9.83 -4.45 5.49
C LEU A 111 11.10 -5.16 5.93
N VAL A 112 12.11 -5.20 5.04
CA VAL A 112 13.38 -5.92 5.30
C VAL A 112 14.40 -5.06 6.01
N GLU A 113 14.42 -3.76 5.74
CA GLU A 113 15.32 -2.81 6.38
C GLU A 113 14.58 -1.53 6.76
N CYS A 114 14.81 -1.03 7.95
CA CYS A 114 14.33 0.28 8.38
C CYS A 114 15.15 0.78 9.57
N PRO A 115 15.22 2.10 9.76
CA PRO A 115 15.74 2.71 10.99
C PRO A 115 14.92 2.29 12.23
N PRO A 116 15.44 2.50 13.44
CA PRO A 116 14.65 2.38 14.65
C PRO A 116 13.36 3.21 14.57
N LYS A 117 12.25 2.69 15.10
CA LYS A 117 10.93 3.29 15.02
C LYS A 117 10.92 4.78 15.38
N GLN A 118 11.61 5.17 16.46
CA GLN A 118 11.64 6.58 16.87
C GLN A 118 12.27 7.48 15.81
N GLN A 119 13.31 7.01 15.12
CA GLN A 119 13.95 7.80 14.04
C GLN A 119 13.00 7.95 12.83
N VAL A 120 12.19 6.92 12.55
CA VAL A 120 11.16 7.01 11.51
C VAL A 120 10.11 8.06 11.89
N VAL A 121 9.62 8.03 13.13
CA VAL A 121 8.64 9.01 13.63
C VAL A 121 9.20 10.42 13.61
N ASP A 122 10.43 10.63 14.10
CA ASP A 122 11.08 11.94 14.12
C ASP A 122 11.24 12.51 12.70
N ALA A 123 11.59 11.66 11.73
CA ALA A 123 11.70 12.06 10.33
C ALA A 123 10.33 12.41 9.72
N LEU A 124 9.30 11.62 10.00
CA LEU A 124 7.95 11.90 9.53
C LEU A 124 7.40 13.20 10.12
N ASP A 125 7.70 13.51 11.38
CA ASP A 125 7.35 14.78 12.01
C ASP A 125 8.05 15.96 11.33
N ALA A 126 9.36 15.84 11.06
CA ALA A 126 10.10 16.87 10.33
C ALA A 126 9.54 17.08 8.91
N TYR A 127 9.21 16.01 8.20
CA TYR A 127 8.58 16.11 6.88
C TYR A 127 7.23 16.79 6.92
N ARG A 128 6.39 16.49 7.91
CA ARG A 128 5.11 17.18 8.10
C ARG A 128 5.30 18.68 8.35
N GLU A 129 6.26 19.06 9.17
CA GLU A 129 6.61 20.48 9.44
C GLU A 129 7.07 21.19 8.16
N ASP A 130 7.76 20.50 7.28
CA ASP A 130 8.17 20.97 5.95
C ASP A 130 7.04 20.95 4.89
N GLY A 131 5.82 20.53 5.27
CA GLY A 131 4.67 20.46 4.37
C GLY A 131 4.68 19.23 3.46
N VAL A 132 5.48 18.20 3.77
CA VAL A 132 5.52 16.95 3.01
C VAL A 132 4.49 15.98 3.57
N GLY A 133 3.51 15.60 2.77
CA GLY A 133 2.44 14.68 3.17
C GLY A 133 2.61 13.25 2.65
N VAL A 134 3.60 12.99 1.78
CA VAL A 134 3.83 11.66 1.19
C VAL A 134 5.31 11.35 1.14
N VAL A 135 5.69 10.18 1.64
CA VAL A 135 7.08 9.73 1.70
C VAL A 135 7.22 8.35 1.08
N SER A 136 8.19 8.22 0.18
CA SER A 136 8.46 6.96 -0.54
C SER A 136 9.47 6.09 0.20
N ALA A 137 9.32 4.77 0.05
CA ALA A 137 10.32 3.77 0.43
C ALA A 137 10.92 3.11 -0.81
N THR A 138 12.05 2.45 -0.65
CA THR A 138 12.63 1.61 -1.71
C THR A 138 11.90 0.28 -1.75
N LEU A 139 11.34 -0.06 -2.89
CA LEU A 139 10.75 -1.37 -3.15
C LEU A 139 11.73 -2.23 -3.93
N TRP A 140 12.03 -3.41 -3.40
CA TRP A 140 12.79 -4.44 -4.08
C TRP A 140 11.87 -5.48 -4.68
N GLU A 141 11.95 -5.68 -5.98
CA GLU A 141 11.32 -6.80 -6.66
C GLU A 141 12.39 -7.79 -7.13
N LYS A 142 12.19 -9.09 -6.91
CA LYS A 142 13.05 -10.09 -7.49
C LYS A 142 12.93 -10.06 -9.00
N ALA A 143 14.06 -9.90 -9.70
CA ALA A 143 14.11 -10.02 -11.15
C ALA A 143 13.91 -11.49 -11.56
N ASP A 144 13.03 -11.74 -12.53
CA ASP A 144 13.06 -13.00 -13.26
C ASP A 144 14.25 -12.95 -14.22
N PRO A 145 15.21 -13.89 -14.14
CA PRO A 145 16.36 -13.93 -15.04
C PRO A 145 15.97 -13.93 -16.53
N HIS A 146 14.77 -14.45 -16.86
CA HIS A 146 14.27 -14.51 -18.24
C HIS A 146 13.48 -13.28 -18.69
N GLN A 147 13.16 -12.36 -17.78
CA GLN A 147 12.42 -11.11 -18.10
C GLN A 147 13.28 -9.85 -18.03
N SER A 148 14.57 -9.97 -17.77
CA SER A 148 15.48 -8.83 -17.63
C SER A 148 15.57 -7.94 -18.86
N GLU A 149 15.29 -8.47 -20.05
CA GLU A 149 15.35 -7.72 -21.31
C GLU A 149 14.11 -6.84 -21.59
N LEU A 150 12.98 -7.14 -20.95
CA LEU A 150 11.69 -6.46 -21.23
C LEU A 150 11.40 -5.23 -20.35
N ARG A 151 12.19 -4.99 -19.30
CA ARG A 151 11.89 -3.93 -18.30
C ARG A 151 12.89 -2.77 -18.26
N THR A 152 13.72 -2.59 -19.27
CA THR A 152 14.64 -1.45 -19.37
C THR A 152 13.94 -0.10 -19.58
N GLU A 153 12.66 -0.09 -19.87
CA GLU A 153 11.88 1.14 -20.13
C GLU A 153 11.25 1.77 -18.89
N THR A 154 11.23 1.07 -17.76
CA THR A 154 10.74 1.63 -16.50
C THR A 154 11.91 2.15 -15.66
N ASN A 155 11.70 3.20 -14.86
CA ASN A 155 12.69 3.82 -13.96
C ASN A 155 13.24 2.87 -12.86
N MET A 156 13.28 1.58 -13.11
CA MET A 156 13.79 0.54 -12.24
C MET A 156 15.26 0.28 -12.54
N LYS A 157 16.11 0.46 -11.53
CA LYS A 157 17.52 0.10 -11.61
C LYS A 157 17.68 -1.36 -11.23
N LEU A 158 18.42 -2.13 -12.03
CA LEU A 158 18.85 -3.46 -11.65
C LEU A 158 19.94 -3.33 -10.59
N ALA A 159 19.65 -3.73 -9.35
CA ALA A 159 20.65 -3.85 -8.30
C ALA A 159 21.43 -5.17 -8.47
N THR A 160 22.61 -5.24 -7.84
CA THR A 160 23.33 -6.51 -7.68
C THR A 160 22.42 -7.52 -7.01
N ASP A 161 22.42 -8.78 -7.42
CA ASP A 161 21.57 -9.88 -6.96
C ASP A 161 20.21 -10.04 -7.65
N TRP A 162 20.09 -9.60 -8.92
CA TRP A 162 18.86 -9.80 -9.68
C TRP A 162 17.60 -9.20 -9.02
N ARG A 163 17.74 -7.99 -8.48
CA ARG A 163 16.63 -7.23 -7.90
C ARG A 163 16.41 -5.94 -8.70
N TYR A 164 15.15 -5.59 -8.90
CA TYR A 164 14.78 -4.26 -9.35
C TYR A 164 14.48 -3.39 -8.14
N GLU A 165 14.97 -2.15 -8.19
CA GLU A 165 14.68 -1.14 -7.18
C GLU A 165 13.81 -0.05 -7.79
N CYS A 166 12.73 0.29 -7.12
CA CYS A 166 11.94 1.46 -7.43
C CYS A 166 11.57 2.22 -6.15
N SER A 167 11.36 3.53 -6.31
CA SER A 167 10.84 4.36 -5.23
C SER A 167 9.32 4.34 -5.29
N THR A 168 8.67 3.93 -4.20
CA THR A 168 7.21 3.80 -4.12
C THR A 168 6.68 4.52 -2.89
N PRO A 169 5.62 5.35 -3.02
CA PRO A 169 4.97 5.98 -1.87
C PRO A 169 4.48 4.95 -0.87
N ARG A 170 4.88 5.09 0.39
CA ARG A 170 4.54 4.12 1.45
C ARG A 170 4.05 4.77 2.72
N PHE A 171 4.50 6.00 3.02
CA PHE A 171 4.02 6.75 4.16
C PHE A 171 3.16 7.91 3.67
N TRP A 172 2.01 8.06 4.29
CA TRP A 172 0.98 9.02 3.93
C TRP A 172 0.51 9.75 5.17
N LEU A 173 0.67 11.06 5.22
CA LEU A 173 0.04 11.85 6.27
C LEU A 173 -1.48 11.68 6.17
N SER A 174 -2.13 11.40 7.28
CA SER A 174 -3.57 11.20 7.30
C SER A 174 -4.31 12.51 6.99
N HIS A 175 -5.15 12.48 5.96
CA HIS A 175 -6.02 13.59 5.57
C HIS A 175 -7.48 13.17 5.67
N ALA A 176 -8.39 14.10 5.96
CA ALA A 176 -9.81 13.80 5.90
C ALA A 176 -10.20 13.30 4.49
N ASN A 177 -11.17 12.41 4.41
CA ASN A 177 -11.73 11.89 3.17
C ASN A 177 -10.69 11.31 2.16
N MET A 178 -9.60 10.71 2.67
CA MET A 178 -8.63 10.05 1.80
C MET A 178 -9.29 8.98 0.95
N ARG A 179 -9.02 9.03 -0.36
CA ARG A 179 -9.53 8.09 -1.35
C ARG A 179 -8.59 7.96 -2.53
N VAL A 180 -8.74 6.86 -3.26
CA VAL A 180 -8.03 6.63 -4.52
C VAL A 180 -8.98 6.93 -5.66
N VAL A 181 -8.55 7.74 -6.62
CA VAL A 181 -9.34 8.16 -7.76
C VAL A 181 -8.57 7.98 -9.07
N GLY A 182 -9.29 7.79 -10.17
CA GLY A 182 -8.72 7.71 -11.51
C GLY A 182 -7.94 6.44 -11.82
N TYR A 183 -7.52 6.34 -13.04
CA TYR A 183 -6.93 5.14 -13.65
C TYR A 183 -5.56 4.76 -13.07
N HIS A 184 -4.74 5.74 -12.69
CA HIS A 184 -3.36 5.55 -12.24
C HIS A 184 -3.16 5.66 -10.73
N TYR A 185 -4.20 5.34 -9.94
CA TYR A 185 -4.13 5.40 -8.48
C TYR A 185 -3.74 6.79 -7.96
N ASN A 186 -4.42 7.83 -8.44
CA ASN A 186 -4.27 9.15 -7.84
C ASN A 186 -4.89 9.15 -6.44
N TYR A 187 -4.17 9.71 -5.48
CA TYR A 187 -4.61 9.79 -4.10
C TYR A 187 -5.02 11.22 -3.79
N VAL A 188 -6.21 11.38 -3.27
CA VAL A 188 -6.74 12.67 -2.85
C VAL A 188 -7.21 12.61 -1.40
N GLY A 189 -7.24 13.75 -0.75
CA GLY A 189 -7.77 13.94 0.60
C GLY A 189 -8.32 15.34 0.74
N GLU A 190 -8.68 15.74 1.94
CA GLU A 190 -9.07 17.11 2.27
C GLU A 190 -8.05 17.73 3.22
N ASP A 191 -7.73 18.99 2.98
CA ASP A 191 -6.91 19.80 3.88
C ASP A 191 -7.69 20.22 5.15
N GLU A 192 -7.07 20.99 6.02
CA GLU A 192 -7.68 21.46 7.26
C GLU A 192 -8.90 22.38 7.02
N LEU A 193 -9.04 22.93 5.82
CA LEU A 193 -10.16 23.80 5.42
C LEU A 193 -11.28 23.01 4.72
N GLY A 194 -11.12 21.69 4.54
CA GLY A 194 -12.06 20.83 3.83
C GLY A 194 -11.96 20.96 2.31
N THR A 195 -10.87 21.53 1.79
CA THR A 195 -10.64 21.60 0.34
C THR A 195 -10.01 20.31 -0.13
N THR A 196 -10.54 19.71 -1.22
CA THR A 196 -9.92 18.54 -1.83
C THR A 196 -8.54 18.89 -2.37
N VAL A 197 -7.53 18.16 -1.94
CA VAL A 197 -6.14 18.28 -2.38
C VAL A 197 -5.64 16.97 -2.97
N GLU A 198 -4.85 17.08 -4.04
CA GLU A 198 -4.11 15.94 -4.57
C GLU A 198 -2.92 15.65 -3.68
N LEU A 199 -2.88 14.43 -3.11
CA LEU A 199 -1.79 13.98 -2.26
C LEU A 199 -0.67 13.36 -3.11
N TRP A 200 -1.04 12.62 -4.16
CA TRP A 200 -0.10 12.01 -5.10
C TRP A 200 -0.83 11.57 -6.36
N GLY A 201 -0.19 11.75 -7.51
CA GLY A 201 -0.67 11.27 -8.80
C GLY A 201 0.50 10.77 -9.65
N HIS A 202 0.22 9.82 -10.54
CA HIS A 202 1.22 9.22 -11.41
C HIS A 202 1.90 10.27 -12.33
N ASP A 203 1.12 11.24 -12.78
CA ASP A 203 1.55 12.29 -13.70
C ASP A 203 1.87 13.61 -13.00
N SER A 204 1.67 13.70 -11.68
CA SER A 204 1.92 14.92 -10.97
C SER A 204 3.42 15.18 -10.85
N ALA A 205 3.85 16.33 -11.36
CA ALA A 205 5.18 16.87 -11.10
C ALA A 205 5.40 17.24 -9.62
N CYS A 206 4.37 17.16 -8.79
CA CYS A 206 4.38 17.33 -7.35
C CYS A 206 5.04 16.16 -6.63
N VAL A 207 6.12 15.72 -7.17
CA VAL A 207 6.97 14.75 -6.54
C VAL A 207 7.87 15.49 -5.56
N ASN A 208 7.39 15.71 -4.37
CA ASN A 208 8.28 15.76 -3.24
C ASN A 208 8.86 14.34 -3.07
N ARG A 209 9.68 13.98 -4.05
CA ARG A 209 10.42 12.73 -4.05
C ARG A 209 11.30 12.75 -2.83
N ALA A 210 10.91 11.94 -1.90
CA ALA A 210 11.47 11.83 -0.59
C ALA A 210 12.99 11.97 -0.57
N LYS A 211 13.45 12.92 0.18
CA LYS A 211 14.82 13.04 0.66
C LYS A 211 15.19 11.94 1.67
N TRP A 212 14.41 10.86 1.76
CA TRP A 212 14.62 9.80 2.74
C TRP A 212 16.04 9.26 2.76
N ALA A 213 16.62 9.08 1.60
CA ALA A 213 17.85 8.32 1.47
C ALA A 213 19.08 8.97 2.13
N SER A 214 19.02 10.25 2.48
CA SER A 214 20.19 10.95 2.98
C SER A 214 20.21 11.18 4.51
N GLU A 215 19.05 11.16 5.17
CA GLU A 215 18.97 11.64 6.54
C GLU A 215 18.56 10.59 7.58
N CYS A 216 17.80 9.56 7.21
CA CYS A 216 17.19 8.62 8.16
C CYS A 216 17.57 7.15 7.97
N GLY A 217 18.41 6.83 7.00
CA GLY A 217 18.68 5.45 6.62
C GLY A 217 17.60 4.90 5.67
N SER A 218 17.85 3.74 5.10
CA SER A 218 16.98 3.15 4.07
C SER A 218 15.78 2.48 4.69
N VAL A 219 14.58 2.79 4.18
CA VAL A 219 13.39 1.95 4.37
C VAL A 219 13.25 1.10 3.13
N ILE A 220 13.48 -0.21 3.28
CA ILE A 220 13.49 -1.15 2.16
C ILE A 220 12.40 -2.20 2.37
N ILE A 221 11.56 -2.36 1.35
CA ILE A 221 10.46 -3.31 1.29
C ILE A 221 10.77 -4.33 0.21
N GLU A 222 10.66 -5.61 0.52
CA GLU A 222 10.75 -6.71 -0.45
C GLU A 222 9.35 -7.12 -0.89
N ASN A 223 9.10 -7.09 -2.19
CA ASN A 223 7.88 -7.63 -2.80
C ASN A 223 8.10 -9.09 -3.19
N ARG A 224 7.25 -9.97 -2.65
CA ARG A 224 7.30 -11.43 -2.86
C ARG A 224 6.37 -11.92 -3.97
N ASN A 225 5.78 -11.01 -4.69
CA ASN A 225 4.76 -11.26 -5.71
C ASN A 225 5.10 -12.42 -6.66
N ARG A 226 6.38 -12.51 -7.06
CA ARG A 226 6.86 -13.55 -8.00
C ARG A 226 7.07 -14.92 -7.38
N LEU A 227 6.92 -15.04 -6.06
CA LEU A 227 6.94 -16.34 -5.37
C LEU A 227 5.56 -17.00 -5.32
N ARG A 228 4.53 -16.33 -5.84
CA ARG A 228 3.18 -16.88 -5.98
C ARG A 228 3.17 -18.01 -7.01
N GLY A 229 2.31 -19.01 -6.79
CA GLY A 229 2.18 -20.12 -7.72
C GLY A 229 1.69 -19.66 -9.11
N ILE A 230 2.11 -20.39 -10.14
CA ILE A 230 1.81 -20.10 -11.56
C ILE A 230 0.32 -19.84 -11.82
N GLN A 231 -0.58 -20.54 -11.14
CA GLN A 231 -2.03 -20.36 -11.32
C GLN A 231 -2.48 -18.99 -10.82
N ARG A 232 -2.01 -18.56 -9.65
CA ARG A 232 -2.35 -17.27 -9.07
C ARG A 232 -1.79 -16.10 -9.89
N ASP A 233 -0.61 -16.27 -10.48
CA ASP A 233 -0.08 -15.29 -11.43
C ASP A 233 -0.93 -15.15 -12.69
N LYS A 234 -1.44 -16.27 -13.22
CA LYS A 234 -2.36 -16.26 -14.36
C LYS A 234 -3.68 -15.58 -14.02
N ASP A 235 -4.27 -15.91 -12.87
CA ASP A 235 -5.52 -15.32 -12.40
C ASP A 235 -5.37 -13.80 -12.21
N ARG A 236 -4.23 -13.36 -11.69
CA ARG A 236 -3.89 -11.95 -11.55
C ARG A 236 -3.68 -11.26 -12.90
N GLN A 237 -2.96 -11.89 -13.82
CA GLN A 237 -2.77 -11.35 -15.18
C GLN A 237 -4.12 -11.21 -15.89
N GLN A 238 -5.00 -12.20 -15.75
CA GLN A 238 -6.35 -12.14 -16.29
C GLN A 238 -7.15 -11.00 -15.67
N TYR A 239 -7.10 -10.85 -14.34
CA TYR A 239 -7.75 -9.73 -13.64
C TYR A 239 -7.31 -8.37 -14.20
N TYR A 240 -6.01 -8.13 -14.37
CA TYR A 240 -5.52 -6.86 -14.92
C TYR A 240 -5.92 -6.67 -16.39
N ALA A 241 -5.89 -7.71 -17.19
CA ALA A 241 -6.33 -7.64 -18.58
C ALA A 241 -7.83 -7.32 -18.68
N ASP A 242 -8.67 -7.94 -17.87
CA ASP A 242 -10.11 -7.70 -17.83
C ASP A 242 -10.43 -6.28 -17.31
N ARG A 243 -9.69 -5.82 -16.27
CA ARG A 243 -9.78 -4.44 -15.77
C ARG A 243 -9.44 -3.43 -16.85
N ASP A 244 -8.29 -3.59 -17.49
CA ASP A 244 -7.81 -2.65 -18.52
C ASP A 244 -8.76 -2.61 -19.70
N ALA A 245 -9.38 -3.74 -20.09
CA ALA A 245 -10.41 -3.79 -21.12
C ALA A 245 -11.68 -3.02 -20.71
N CYS A 246 -12.16 -3.18 -19.47
CA CYS A 246 -13.32 -2.46 -18.95
C CYS A 246 -13.06 -0.95 -18.83
N GLU A 247 -11.85 -0.56 -18.43
CA GLU A 247 -11.50 0.85 -18.25
C GLU A 247 -11.35 1.59 -19.60
N MET A 248 -10.88 0.92 -20.63
CA MET A 248 -10.86 1.48 -21.99
C MET A 248 -12.26 1.79 -22.54
N GLU A 249 -13.29 1.07 -22.08
CA GLU A 249 -14.68 1.33 -22.46
C GLU A 249 -15.33 2.48 -21.66
N THR A 250 -14.74 2.85 -20.49
CA THR A 250 -15.37 3.77 -19.51
C THR A 250 -14.63 5.08 -19.28
N VAL A 251 -13.60 5.41 -20.06
CA VAL A 251 -12.87 6.67 -19.92
C VAL A 251 -13.79 7.85 -20.23
N LYS A 252 -14.46 8.33 -19.17
CA LYS A 252 -15.09 9.65 -19.19
C LYS A 252 -14.04 10.71 -18.79
N PRO A 253 -14.04 11.88 -19.45
CA PRO A 253 -13.17 12.98 -19.06
C PRO A 253 -13.41 13.38 -17.60
N LEU A 254 -12.36 13.80 -16.91
CA LEU A 254 -12.39 14.27 -15.51
C LEU A 254 -13.46 15.34 -15.21
N GLU A 255 -13.95 16.02 -16.22
CA GLU A 255 -14.95 17.09 -16.11
C GLU A 255 -16.36 16.61 -15.69
N GLU A 256 -16.65 15.31 -15.69
CA GLU A 256 -17.96 14.75 -15.31
C GLU A 256 -18.07 14.32 -13.84
N TYR A 257 -17.04 14.48 -13.02
CA TYR A 257 -17.07 14.04 -11.61
C TYR A 257 -17.43 15.16 -10.60
N ASP A 258 -17.64 16.39 -11.07
CA ASP A 258 -18.01 17.56 -10.24
C ASP A 258 -19.53 17.88 -10.27
N ALA A 259 -20.38 16.92 -10.62
CA ALA A 259 -21.83 17.13 -10.65
C ALA A 259 -22.57 16.35 -9.54
#